data_893173ac11250d32a27ba51c36dc8fa7
#
_entry.id   893173ac11250d32a27ba51c36dc8fa7
#
_cell.length_a   1.000
_cell.length_b   1.000
_cell.length_c   1.000
_cell.angle_alpha   90.00
_cell.angle_beta   90.00
_cell.angle_gamma   90.00
#
_symmetry.space_group_name_H-M   'P 1'
#
loop_
_entity.id
_entity.type
_entity.pdbx_description
1 polymer ?
#
loop_
_entity_poly.entity_id
_entity_poly.type
_entity_poly.pdbx_seq_one_letter_code
_entity_poly.pdbx_strand_id
1 'polypeptide(L)'
;MAEEQMVVTSDSKKKIGLFAAIMVVIGATIGVGIFLRSKNVLEYSAGNIALALVTWLIAGFAVVTLALALVEVASGRNDNLGMIGWSKAFNTLAIYKANKFFMTYLYLPFTYFFMPYYVIVQFQDAVGGFNLNTNFGGSTSAPWLYFAIGLLLTLWMLFSAGLSGRAGNIQNLIITSVKFIPLVAIVIIGFIFFAQRLGAGDQIWTPITKETLFNKESTSFLKMTPVLGIFGSLAGIFFAFDGFYVSAGIQSEMKNPEKTPDALVIGLFSMTGIYILIAAAMSLGAKSGGFYDFGDLVDGKGHKWAFGLLNVFIACGVLGILNGFSMWATRFVEDLVKEGEIYIPAKAYRYMKNSKTPIVGALFCLFLSLPFMVIFTVIGSYAYIDFWDVDNATGGVYGHNIGKLLSFSDLMADWMAVFAFTFIALAIVGVLENRKKNFIAVQKNKHTVWAGITAVIMVMVTLLFKMLDPFVSLGLTLAQYFQGDDAAKAKLVPDLIGYGATSGLFIVYMVIMFAATPIEKQIALAKKVKYEKILAGEYCPCKAEEYCPCVIADIKEAQELNNLVLHSYETAR
;
A
#
# COMPACT_ATOMS: atom_id res chain seq x y z
N MET A 1 -13.08 -33.33 -28.05
CA MET A 1 -14.14 -32.37 -28.35
C MET A 1 -13.80 -31.13 -27.56
N ALA A 2 -13.44 -30.05 -28.21
CA ALA A 2 -13.06 -28.79 -27.57
C ALA A 2 -14.35 -28.12 -27.09
N GLU A 3 -14.48 -27.91 -25.80
CA GLU A 3 -15.49 -27.01 -25.24
C GLU A 3 -15.09 -25.59 -25.57
N GLU A 4 -15.89 -24.94 -26.41
CA GLU A 4 -15.88 -23.52 -26.64
C GLU A 4 -16.15 -22.81 -25.29
N GLN A 5 -15.11 -22.27 -24.69
CA GLN A 5 -15.28 -21.26 -23.65
C GLN A 5 -15.95 -20.04 -24.26
N MET A 6 -17.21 -19.87 -23.94
CA MET A 6 -18.02 -18.71 -24.29
C MET A 6 -17.37 -17.49 -23.65
N VAL A 7 -16.56 -16.78 -24.44
CA VAL A 7 -16.07 -15.45 -24.08
C VAL A 7 -17.30 -14.56 -24.00
N VAL A 8 -17.74 -14.24 -22.79
CA VAL A 8 -18.73 -13.20 -22.58
C VAL A 8 -18.07 -11.87 -22.98
N THR A 9 -18.21 -11.52 -24.25
CA THR A 9 -17.91 -10.19 -24.76
C THR A 9 -18.90 -9.23 -24.13
N SER A 10 -18.46 -8.51 -23.08
CA SER A 10 -19.23 -7.38 -22.56
C SER A 10 -19.27 -6.30 -23.65
N ASP A 11 -20.47 -6.01 -24.11
CA ASP A 11 -20.79 -5.03 -25.14
C ASP A 11 -20.13 -3.66 -24.93
N SER A 12 -19.52 -3.17 -25.99
CA SER A 12 -19.23 -1.77 -26.34
C SER A 12 -18.94 -0.77 -25.22
N LYS A 13 -18.01 -1.04 -24.34
CA LYS A 13 -17.32 0.01 -23.57
C LYS A 13 -16.49 0.83 -24.58
N LYS A 14 -16.68 2.15 -24.61
CA LYS A 14 -15.86 3.05 -25.44
C LYS A 14 -14.39 2.81 -25.12
N LYS A 15 -13.64 2.25 -26.06
CA LYS A 15 -12.21 2.00 -25.90
C LYS A 15 -11.46 3.33 -25.76
N ILE A 16 -10.52 3.38 -24.81
CA ILE A 16 -9.75 4.59 -24.50
C ILE A 16 -8.55 4.75 -25.44
N GLY A 17 -8.22 5.99 -25.77
CA GLY A 17 -7.02 6.33 -26.56
C GLY A 17 -5.76 6.41 -25.69
N LEU A 18 -4.59 6.52 -26.34
CA LEU A 18 -3.29 6.59 -25.65
C LEU A 18 -3.22 7.71 -24.61
N PHE A 19 -3.68 8.93 -24.93
CA PHE A 19 -3.65 10.05 -24.00
C PHE A 19 -4.51 9.78 -22.75
N ALA A 20 -5.71 9.23 -22.93
CA ALA A 20 -6.57 8.87 -21.80
C ALA A 20 -5.93 7.78 -20.93
N ALA A 21 -5.26 6.79 -21.54
CA ALA A 21 -4.53 5.77 -20.82
C ALA A 21 -3.36 6.36 -19.99
N ILE A 22 -2.58 7.30 -20.55
CA ILE A 22 -1.53 8.03 -19.82
C ILE A 22 -2.13 8.76 -18.62
N MET A 23 -3.26 9.45 -18.80
CA MET A 23 -3.94 10.17 -17.70
C MET A 23 -4.47 9.23 -16.62
N VAL A 24 -4.87 8.01 -16.97
CA VAL A 24 -5.26 6.98 -16.00
C VAL A 24 -4.04 6.53 -15.19
N VAL A 25 -2.90 6.28 -15.83
CA VAL A 25 -1.64 5.92 -15.13
C VAL A 25 -1.24 7.03 -14.15
N ILE A 26 -1.17 8.28 -14.61
CA ILE A 26 -0.87 9.45 -13.77
C ILE A 26 -1.88 9.55 -12.63
N GLY A 27 -3.17 9.41 -12.96
CA GLY A 27 -4.24 9.50 -11.98
C GLY A 27 -4.21 8.41 -10.90
N ALA A 28 -3.81 7.19 -11.24
CA ALA A 28 -3.72 6.09 -10.29
C ALA A 28 -2.53 6.23 -9.32
N THR A 29 -1.44 6.88 -9.76
CA THR A 29 -0.21 7.03 -8.96
C THR A 29 -0.19 8.28 -8.09
N ILE A 30 -0.93 9.36 -8.45
CA ILE A 30 -0.94 10.59 -7.65
C ILE A 30 -1.68 10.35 -6.33
N GLY A 31 -0.94 10.43 -5.24
CA GLY A 31 -1.43 10.33 -3.87
C GLY A 31 -0.73 11.29 -2.91
N VAL A 32 -0.93 11.07 -1.62
CA VAL A 32 -0.27 11.83 -0.56
C VAL A 32 1.21 11.49 -0.40
N GLY A 33 1.66 10.36 -0.96
CA GLY A 33 2.98 9.80 -0.72
C GLY A 33 4.13 10.78 -0.94
N ILE A 34 4.11 11.59 -2.00
CA ILE A 34 5.17 12.57 -2.27
C ILE A 34 5.31 13.62 -1.15
N PHE A 35 4.19 14.10 -0.60
CA PHE A 35 4.19 15.13 0.45
C PHE A 35 4.70 14.59 1.78
N LEU A 36 4.33 13.35 2.12
CA LEU A 36 4.72 12.71 3.37
C LEU A 36 6.16 12.16 3.32
N ARG A 37 6.61 11.67 2.16
CA ARG A 37 7.90 10.96 2.04
C ARG A 37 9.09 11.87 1.74
N SER A 38 8.90 13.09 1.26
CA SER A 38 10.00 13.98 0.86
C SER A 38 10.94 14.28 2.02
N LYS A 39 10.41 14.56 3.22
CA LYS A 39 11.19 14.75 4.45
C LYS A 39 12.00 13.50 4.79
N ASN A 40 11.38 12.34 4.80
CA ASN A 40 12.04 11.07 5.15
C ASN A 40 13.19 10.75 4.17
N VAL A 41 13.00 10.99 2.87
CA VAL A 41 14.04 10.81 1.85
C VAL A 41 15.23 11.73 2.11
N LEU A 42 14.98 13.00 2.48
CA LEU A 42 16.04 13.95 2.81
C LEU A 42 16.79 13.54 4.10
N GLU A 43 16.07 13.08 5.13
CA GLU A 43 16.68 12.56 6.36
C GLU A 43 17.57 11.33 6.10
N TYR A 44 17.07 10.35 5.35
CA TYR A 44 17.87 9.17 4.93
C TYR A 44 19.07 9.55 4.06
N SER A 45 19.01 10.69 3.39
CA SER A 45 20.13 11.25 2.62
C SER A 45 21.08 12.12 3.46
N ALA A 46 21.00 12.06 4.80
CA ALA A 46 21.76 12.87 5.75
C ALA A 46 21.62 14.40 5.47
N GLY A 47 20.45 14.85 5.06
CA GLY A 47 20.16 16.24 4.71
C GLY A 47 20.75 16.70 3.36
N ASN A 48 21.41 15.81 2.61
CA ASN A 48 21.99 16.15 1.32
C ASN A 48 20.93 16.10 0.20
N ILE A 49 20.56 17.27 -0.32
CA ILE A 49 19.51 17.41 -1.34
C ILE A 49 19.86 16.70 -2.64
N ALA A 50 21.13 16.75 -3.09
CA ALA A 50 21.54 16.09 -4.32
C ALA A 50 21.36 14.57 -4.23
N LEU A 51 21.74 13.97 -3.10
CA LEU A 51 21.54 12.54 -2.85
C LEU A 51 20.06 12.18 -2.75
N ALA A 52 19.23 13.02 -2.10
CA ALA A 52 17.80 12.83 -2.05
C ALA A 52 17.17 12.82 -3.45
N LEU A 53 17.53 13.76 -4.33
CA LEU A 53 17.04 13.81 -5.70
C LEU A 53 17.52 12.61 -6.55
N VAL A 54 18.77 12.18 -6.37
CA VAL A 54 19.28 10.96 -7.00
C VAL A 54 18.49 9.73 -6.52
N THR A 55 18.12 9.67 -5.24
CA THR A 55 17.29 8.57 -4.72
C THR A 55 15.90 8.54 -5.37
N TRP A 56 15.27 9.68 -5.59
CA TRP A 56 14.01 9.77 -6.34
C TRP A 56 14.16 9.31 -7.79
N LEU A 57 15.28 9.65 -8.47
CA LEU A 57 15.59 9.17 -9.82
C LEU A 57 15.76 7.66 -9.86
N ILE A 58 16.50 7.08 -8.92
CA ILE A 58 16.72 5.64 -8.81
C ILE A 58 15.37 4.92 -8.62
N ALA A 59 14.54 5.40 -7.71
CA ALA A 59 13.22 4.82 -7.46
C ALA A 59 12.29 4.93 -8.68
N GLY A 60 12.23 6.09 -9.32
CA GLY A 60 11.46 6.28 -10.55
C GLY A 60 11.91 5.35 -11.67
N PHE A 61 13.21 5.18 -11.84
CA PHE A 61 13.78 4.23 -12.81
C PHE A 61 13.39 2.78 -12.48
N ALA A 62 13.42 2.38 -11.19
CA ALA A 62 12.98 1.06 -10.76
C ALA A 62 11.50 0.82 -11.11
N VAL A 63 10.63 1.80 -10.85
CA VAL A 63 9.19 1.69 -11.13
C VAL A 63 8.91 1.66 -12.64
N VAL A 64 9.58 2.48 -13.43
CA VAL A 64 9.44 2.47 -14.90
C VAL A 64 9.87 1.13 -15.49
N THR A 65 11.00 0.58 -15.05
CA THR A 65 11.47 -0.74 -15.52
C THR A 65 10.54 -1.87 -15.06
N LEU A 66 10.00 -1.79 -13.85
CA LEU A 66 9.00 -2.73 -13.34
C LEU A 66 7.73 -2.71 -14.22
N ALA A 67 7.22 -1.52 -14.54
CA ALA A 67 6.05 -1.35 -15.38
C ALA A 67 6.24 -1.87 -16.80
N LEU A 68 7.40 -1.61 -17.42
CA LEU A 68 7.74 -2.13 -18.75
C LEU A 68 7.71 -3.66 -18.82
N ALA A 69 8.23 -4.31 -17.77
CA ALA A 69 8.22 -5.77 -17.71
C ALA A 69 6.81 -6.31 -17.37
N LEU A 70 6.04 -5.58 -16.55
CA LEU A 70 4.70 -5.97 -16.13
C LEU A 70 3.70 -6.07 -17.30
N VAL A 71 3.89 -5.31 -18.38
CA VAL A 71 3.01 -5.39 -19.56
C VAL A 71 2.96 -6.81 -20.14
N GLU A 72 4.10 -7.49 -20.20
CA GLU A 72 4.12 -8.88 -20.70
C GLU A 72 3.46 -9.85 -19.70
N VAL A 73 3.66 -9.63 -18.40
CA VAL A 73 2.96 -10.39 -17.35
C VAL A 73 1.44 -10.24 -17.49
N ALA A 74 0.97 -9.00 -17.60
CA ALA A 74 -0.46 -8.69 -17.70
C ALA A 74 -1.10 -9.26 -18.98
N SER A 75 -0.33 -9.38 -20.08
CA SER A 75 -0.83 -9.96 -21.33
C SER A 75 -1.10 -11.46 -21.26
N GLY A 76 -0.50 -12.16 -20.29
CA GLY A 76 -0.66 -13.62 -20.14
C GLY A 76 -1.93 -14.03 -19.40
N ARG A 77 -2.58 -13.10 -18.71
CA ARG A 77 -3.81 -13.38 -17.97
C ARG A 77 -4.65 -12.11 -17.74
N ASN A 78 -5.90 -12.17 -18.16
CA ASN A 78 -6.85 -11.04 -18.12
C ASN A 78 -8.01 -11.30 -17.13
N ASP A 79 -7.76 -11.94 -15.99
CA ASP A 79 -8.77 -12.08 -14.94
C ASP A 79 -8.78 -10.90 -13.97
N ASN A 80 -9.83 -10.82 -13.14
CA ASN A 80 -10.00 -9.76 -12.14
C ASN A 80 -9.14 -9.96 -10.88
N LEU A 81 -8.31 -11.01 -10.84
CA LEU A 81 -7.46 -11.33 -9.68
C LEU A 81 -6.18 -10.49 -9.64
N GLY A 82 -5.86 -9.73 -10.69
CA GLY A 82 -4.69 -8.85 -10.74
C GLY A 82 -3.38 -9.58 -10.37
N MET A 83 -2.65 -9.09 -9.36
CA MET A 83 -1.37 -9.67 -8.95
C MET A 83 -1.47 -11.14 -8.53
N ILE A 84 -2.58 -11.56 -7.91
CA ILE A 84 -2.78 -12.97 -7.54
C ILE A 84 -2.89 -13.83 -8.80
N GLY A 85 -3.66 -13.38 -9.80
CA GLY A 85 -3.79 -14.05 -11.08
C GLY A 85 -2.46 -14.18 -11.82
N TRP A 86 -1.64 -13.13 -11.82
CA TRP A 86 -0.30 -13.16 -12.40
C TRP A 86 0.62 -14.16 -11.68
N SER A 87 0.61 -14.14 -10.35
CA SER A 87 1.39 -15.14 -9.58
C SER A 87 0.90 -16.57 -9.79
N LYS A 88 -0.42 -16.77 -9.91
CA LYS A 88 -1.02 -18.09 -10.23
C LYS A 88 -0.57 -18.61 -11.60
N ALA A 89 -0.42 -17.70 -12.58
CA ALA A 89 0.01 -18.05 -13.94
C ALA A 89 1.51 -18.34 -14.03
N PHE A 90 2.36 -17.53 -13.39
CA PHE A 90 3.79 -17.52 -13.68
C PHE A 90 4.68 -18.03 -12.54
N ASN A 91 4.16 -18.19 -11.32
CA ASN A 91 4.95 -18.60 -10.16
C ASN A 91 4.58 -20.00 -9.66
N THR A 92 5.40 -20.51 -8.74
CA THR A 92 5.12 -21.74 -8.01
C THR A 92 3.92 -21.58 -7.08
N LEU A 93 3.28 -22.71 -6.72
CA LEU A 93 2.16 -22.74 -5.77
C LEU A 93 2.47 -21.94 -4.47
N ALA A 94 3.68 -22.08 -3.92
CA ALA A 94 4.06 -21.39 -2.69
C ALA A 94 4.03 -19.85 -2.83
N ILE A 95 4.62 -19.32 -3.90
CA ILE A 95 4.66 -17.87 -4.18
C ILE A 95 3.25 -17.35 -4.49
N TYR A 96 2.48 -18.08 -5.31
CA TYR A 96 1.11 -17.71 -5.62
C TYR A 96 0.22 -17.64 -4.36
N LYS A 97 0.27 -18.67 -3.51
CA LYS A 97 -0.51 -18.68 -2.27
C LYS A 97 -0.01 -17.61 -1.27
N ALA A 98 1.30 -17.37 -1.17
CA ALA A 98 1.85 -16.28 -0.37
C ALA A 98 1.33 -14.91 -0.86
N ASN A 99 1.30 -14.66 -2.18
CA ASN A 99 0.72 -13.44 -2.73
C ASN A 99 -0.79 -13.33 -2.42
N LYS A 100 -1.54 -14.44 -2.55
CA LYS A 100 -2.95 -14.47 -2.17
C LYS A 100 -3.17 -14.06 -0.71
N PHE A 101 -2.42 -14.65 0.22
CA PHE A 101 -2.54 -14.34 1.64
C PHE A 101 -2.08 -12.92 1.95
N PHE A 102 -1.01 -12.45 1.28
CA PHE A 102 -0.57 -11.06 1.38
C PHE A 102 -1.68 -10.09 0.97
N MET A 103 -2.22 -10.23 -0.24
CA MET A 103 -3.23 -9.32 -0.77
C MET A 103 -4.52 -9.32 0.06
N THR A 104 -4.95 -10.51 0.51
CA THR A 104 -6.23 -10.66 1.20
C THR A 104 -6.15 -10.28 2.67
N TYR A 105 -5.11 -10.73 3.39
CA TYR A 105 -5.07 -10.64 4.85
C TYR A 105 -4.09 -9.59 5.40
N LEU A 106 -3.23 -9.01 4.55
CA LEU A 106 -2.32 -7.93 4.93
C LEU A 106 -2.62 -6.65 4.16
N TYR A 107 -2.48 -6.65 2.85
CA TYR A 107 -2.63 -5.45 2.02
C TYR A 107 -4.01 -4.80 2.17
N LEU A 108 -5.08 -5.59 2.10
CA LEU A 108 -6.44 -5.10 2.20
C LEU A 108 -6.75 -4.46 3.57
N PRO A 109 -6.57 -5.14 4.73
CA PRO A 109 -6.91 -4.54 6.01
C PRO A 109 -5.98 -3.39 6.41
N PHE A 110 -4.71 -3.41 6.00
CA PHE A 110 -3.76 -2.36 6.33
C PHE A 110 -4.04 -1.07 5.57
N THR A 111 -4.48 -1.17 4.32
CA THR A 111 -4.90 0.01 3.57
C THR A 111 -6.07 0.73 4.26
N TYR A 112 -7.02 0.00 4.85
CA TYR A 112 -8.09 0.58 5.67
C TYR A 112 -7.61 1.08 7.04
N PHE A 113 -6.42 0.70 7.49
CA PHE A 113 -5.81 1.27 8.68
C PHE A 113 -5.13 2.62 8.39
N PHE A 114 -4.13 2.66 7.50
CA PHE A 114 -3.31 3.86 7.34
C PHE A 114 -3.94 4.95 6.46
N MET A 115 -4.73 4.61 5.43
CA MET A 115 -5.31 5.62 4.54
C MET A 115 -6.29 6.58 5.25
N PRO A 116 -7.23 6.12 6.09
CA PRO A 116 -8.05 7.02 6.86
C PRO A 116 -7.25 7.95 7.78
N TYR A 117 -6.14 7.48 8.36
CA TYR A 117 -5.30 8.30 9.23
C TYR A 117 -4.57 9.40 8.46
N TYR A 118 -4.13 9.13 7.24
CA TYR A 118 -3.62 10.18 6.36
C TYR A 118 -4.69 11.23 5.99
N VAL A 119 -5.94 10.84 5.85
CA VAL A 119 -7.03 11.80 5.67
C VAL A 119 -7.18 12.69 6.90
N ILE A 120 -7.18 12.10 8.10
CA ILE A 120 -7.39 12.83 9.36
C ILE A 120 -6.26 13.83 9.57
N VAL A 121 -5.00 13.43 9.40
CA VAL A 121 -3.86 14.33 9.59
C VAL A 121 -3.88 15.51 8.61
N GLN A 122 -4.24 15.28 7.35
CA GLN A 122 -4.36 16.35 6.37
C GLN A 122 -5.51 17.33 6.71
N PHE A 123 -6.62 16.82 7.27
CA PHE A 123 -7.68 17.68 7.79
C PHE A 123 -7.25 18.45 9.03
N GLN A 124 -6.47 17.86 9.93
CA GLN A 124 -5.90 18.60 11.07
C GLN A 124 -5.00 19.74 10.61
N ASP A 125 -4.12 19.49 9.62
CA ASP A 125 -3.28 20.53 9.03
C ASP A 125 -4.11 21.63 8.35
N ALA A 126 -5.19 21.24 7.66
CA ALA A 126 -6.11 22.20 7.07
C ALA A 126 -6.75 23.08 8.14
N VAL A 127 -7.26 22.49 9.21
CA VAL A 127 -7.89 23.20 10.33
C VAL A 127 -6.86 24.08 11.07
N GLY A 128 -5.63 23.59 11.28
CA GLY A 128 -4.52 24.35 11.83
C GLY A 128 -4.14 25.56 10.96
N GLY A 129 -4.21 25.43 9.65
CA GLY A 129 -4.04 26.54 8.70
C GLY A 129 -5.09 27.65 8.89
N PHE A 130 -6.27 27.33 9.41
CA PHE A 130 -7.29 28.32 9.78
C PHE A 130 -7.23 28.76 11.25
N ASN A 131 -6.11 28.53 11.94
CA ASN A 131 -5.87 28.90 13.33
C ASN A 131 -6.83 28.26 14.34
N LEU A 132 -7.34 27.08 14.04
CA LEU A 132 -8.16 26.30 14.97
C LEU A 132 -7.31 25.22 15.65
N ASN A 133 -7.70 24.82 16.87
CA ASN A 133 -7.01 23.77 17.60
C ASN A 133 -7.23 22.41 16.94
N THR A 134 -6.16 21.64 16.77
CA THR A 134 -6.13 20.39 16.04
C THR A 134 -5.78 19.17 16.89
N ASN A 135 -5.28 19.37 18.12
CA ASN A 135 -4.72 18.31 18.96
C ASN A 135 -5.76 17.61 19.87
N PHE A 136 -7.05 17.75 19.59
CA PHE A 136 -8.14 17.22 20.41
C PHE A 136 -8.09 17.65 21.88
N GLY A 137 -7.61 18.88 22.13
CA GLY A 137 -7.46 19.43 23.49
C GLY A 137 -6.35 18.76 24.30
N GLY A 138 -5.38 18.07 23.67
CA GLY A 138 -4.32 17.34 24.36
C GLY A 138 -4.79 16.05 25.05
N SER A 139 -5.98 15.55 24.69
CA SER A 139 -6.54 14.33 25.29
C SER A 139 -5.67 13.11 25.07
N THR A 140 -5.45 12.31 26.11
CA THR A 140 -4.80 10.99 26.04
C THR A 140 -5.60 9.97 25.22
N SER A 141 -6.89 10.27 24.93
CA SER A 141 -7.77 9.47 24.08
C SER A 141 -7.63 9.77 22.59
N ALA A 142 -6.71 10.66 22.17
CA ALA A 142 -6.51 11.02 20.78
C ALA A 142 -6.36 9.80 19.82
N PRO A 143 -5.61 8.71 20.15
CA PRO A 143 -5.53 7.53 19.29
C PRO A 143 -6.89 6.86 19.05
N TRP A 144 -7.75 6.84 20.07
CA TRP A 144 -9.09 6.26 19.93
C TRP A 144 -10.05 7.17 19.14
N LEU A 145 -9.84 8.49 19.18
CA LEU A 145 -10.54 9.42 18.29
C LEU A 145 -10.12 9.21 16.84
N TYR A 146 -8.82 9.03 16.57
CA TYR A 146 -8.33 8.64 15.25
C TYR A 146 -8.95 7.34 14.77
N PHE A 147 -8.99 6.32 15.64
CA PHE A 147 -9.65 5.05 15.33
C PHE A 147 -11.13 5.25 14.98
N ALA A 148 -11.88 5.99 15.80
CA ALA A 148 -13.32 6.20 15.59
C ALA A 148 -13.60 6.95 14.28
N ILE A 149 -12.87 8.05 14.02
CA ILE A 149 -13.02 8.82 12.78
C ILE A 149 -12.58 7.98 11.58
N GLY A 150 -11.46 7.26 11.69
CA GLY A 150 -10.96 6.36 10.65
C GLY A 150 -11.93 5.25 10.31
N LEU A 151 -12.58 4.65 11.31
CA LEU A 151 -13.64 3.67 11.12
C LEU A 151 -14.86 4.27 10.40
N LEU A 152 -15.29 5.48 10.78
CA LEU A 152 -16.39 6.17 10.09
C LEU A 152 -16.07 6.45 8.63
N LEU A 153 -14.84 6.89 8.30
CA LEU A 153 -14.40 7.07 6.92
C LEU A 153 -14.38 5.75 6.14
N THR A 154 -13.92 4.67 6.78
CA THR A 154 -13.93 3.32 6.18
C THR A 154 -15.36 2.86 5.90
N LEU A 155 -16.27 2.99 6.87
CA LEU A 155 -17.68 2.66 6.68
C LEU A 155 -18.31 3.48 5.56
N TRP A 156 -18.07 4.80 5.54
CA TRP A 156 -18.58 5.64 4.47
C TRP A 156 -18.12 5.16 3.09
N MET A 157 -16.83 4.90 2.91
CA MET A 157 -16.31 4.48 1.60
C MET A 157 -16.74 3.07 1.21
N LEU A 158 -16.77 2.11 2.14
CA LEU A 158 -17.25 0.75 1.87
C LEU A 158 -18.69 0.71 1.44
N PHE A 159 -19.56 1.47 2.13
CA PHE A 159 -21.02 1.43 1.88
C PHE A 159 -21.50 2.43 0.82
N SER A 160 -20.68 3.43 0.44
CA SER A 160 -20.98 4.31 -0.71
C SER A 160 -20.31 3.79 -1.99
N ALA A 161 -19.00 3.97 -2.11
CA ALA A 161 -18.22 3.60 -3.29
C ALA A 161 -18.11 2.08 -3.48
N GLY A 162 -17.91 1.35 -2.38
CA GLY A 162 -17.79 -0.11 -2.41
C GLY A 162 -19.03 -0.80 -2.95
N LEU A 163 -20.23 -0.39 -2.53
CA LEU A 163 -21.47 -1.01 -3.01
C LEU A 163 -21.98 -0.43 -4.33
N SER A 164 -21.75 0.86 -4.59
CA SER A 164 -22.27 1.55 -5.77
C SER A 164 -21.16 2.11 -6.65
N GLY A 165 -20.91 1.47 -7.80
CA GLY A 165 -19.95 1.99 -8.78
C GLY A 165 -20.32 3.39 -9.29
N ARG A 166 -21.63 3.74 -9.33
CA ARG A 166 -22.08 5.10 -9.72
C ARG A 166 -21.68 6.13 -8.67
N ALA A 167 -21.90 5.84 -7.39
CA ALA A 167 -21.51 6.74 -6.30
C ALA A 167 -19.98 6.91 -6.27
N GLY A 168 -19.23 5.81 -6.34
CA GLY A 168 -17.77 5.82 -6.39
C GLY A 168 -17.22 6.61 -7.58
N ASN A 169 -17.79 6.47 -8.76
CA ASN A 169 -17.37 7.23 -9.95
C ASN A 169 -17.64 8.73 -9.83
N ILE A 170 -18.78 9.13 -9.24
CA ILE A 170 -19.09 10.55 -9.02
C ILE A 170 -18.10 11.14 -8.00
N GLN A 171 -17.86 10.43 -6.87
CA GLN A 171 -16.87 10.82 -5.86
C GLN A 171 -15.48 10.95 -6.49
N ASN A 172 -15.05 9.96 -7.29
CA ASN A 172 -13.74 9.98 -7.94
C ASN A 172 -13.59 11.15 -8.93
N LEU A 173 -14.64 11.50 -9.67
CA LEU A 173 -14.61 12.65 -10.61
C LEU A 173 -14.36 13.96 -9.86
N ILE A 174 -15.10 14.21 -8.77
CA ILE A 174 -14.94 15.41 -7.94
C ILE A 174 -13.52 15.49 -7.38
N ILE A 175 -13.05 14.40 -6.78
CA ILE A 175 -11.75 14.32 -6.12
C ILE A 175 -10.61 14.48 -7.13
N THR A 176 -10.68 13.79 -8.28
CA THR A 176 -9.64 13.88 -9.32
C THR A 176 -9.50 15.30 -9.86
N SER A 177 -10.58 16.08 -9.91
CA SER A 177 -10.55 17.46 -10.40
C SER A 177 -9.68 18.38 -9.53
N VAL A 178 -9.55 18.09 -8.24
CA VAL A 178 -8.84 18.99 -7.29
C VAL A 178 -7.44 18.49 -6.92
N LYS A 179 -7.10 17.21 -7.08
CA LYS A 179 -5.84 16.65 -6.59
C LYS A 179 -4.57 17.15 -7.29
N PHE A 180 -4.70 17.75 -8.49
CA PHE A 180 -3.55 18.33 -9.19
C PHE A 180 -3.18 19.72 -8.67
N ILE A 181 -4.11 20.42 -7.99
CA ILE A 181 -3.90 21.79 -7.48
C ILE A 181 -2.71 21.84 -6.51
N PRO A 182 -2.64 21.01 -5.45
CA PRO A 182 -1.52 21.06 -4.52
C PRO A 182 -0.17 20.72 -5.15
N LEU A 183 -0.12 19.84 -6.16
CA LEU A 183 1.13 19.49 -6.84
C LEU A 183 1.77 20.71 -7.50
N VAL A 184 0.97 21.49 -8.25
CA VAL A 184 1.43 22.70 -8.93
C VAL A 184 1.74 23.80 -7.92
N ALA A 185 0.87 24.01 -6.94
CA ALA A 185 1.02 25.05 -5.93
C ALA A 185 2.31 24.88 -5.12
N ILE A 186 2.64 23.66 -4.69
CA ILE A 186 3.85 23.38 -3.89
C ILE A 186 5.12 23.62 -4.71
N VAL A 187 5.13 23.25 -5.99
CA VAL A 187 6.29 23.55 -6.86
C VAL A 187 6.51 25.07 -6.94
N ILE A 188 5.45 25.84 -7.18
CA ILE A 188 5.54 27.31 -7.28
C ILE A 188 6.00 27.92 -5.94
N ILE A 189 5.32 27.59 -4.84
CA ILE A 189 5.61 28.11 -3.51
C ILE A 189 7.04 27.73 -3.07
N GLY A 190 7.44 26.46 -3.30
CA GLY A 190 8.77 25.97 -2.94
C GLY A 190 9.90 26.73 -3.65
N PHE A 191 9.77 26.98 -4.93
CA PHE A 191 10.78 27.78 -5.66
C PHE A 191 10.76 29.26 -5.28
N ILE A 192 9.60 29.83 -4.89
CA ILE A 192 9.56 31.18 -4.32
C ILE A 192 10.35 31.25 -3.01
N PHE A 193 10.13 30.31 -2.09
CA PHE A 193 10.89 30.24 -0.84
C PHE A 193 12.37 29.95 -1.06
N PHE A 194 12.71 29.09 -2.03
CA PHE A 194 14.10 28.87 -2.44
C PHE A 194 14.79 30.17 -2.86
N ALA A 195 14.15 30.98 -3.72
CA ALA A 195 14.68 32.27 -4.13
C ALA A 195 14.86 33.23 -2.95
N GLN A 196 13.93 33.23 -1.98
CA GLN A 196 14.04 34.03 -0.76
C GLN A 196 15.21 33.60 0.14
N ARG A 197 15.40 32.28 0.31
CA ARG A 197 16.53 31.71 1.08
C ARG A 197 17.88 32.06 0.45
N LEU A 198 17.97 31.99 -0.89
CA LEU A 198 19.17 32.42 -1.62
C LEU A 198 19.46 33.90 -1.39
N GLY A 199 18.42 34.77 -1.45
CA GLY A 199 18.55 36.19 -1.19
C GLY A 199 18.92 36.51 0.27
N ALA A 200 18.56 35.67 1.23
CA ALA A 200 18.94 35.78 2.63
C ALA A 200 20.35 35.23 2.93
N GLY A 201 21.00 34.59 1.98
CA GLY A 201 22.34 34.00 2.19
C GLY A 201 22.31 32.69 2.97
N ASP A 202 21.16 32.00 3.03
CA ASP A 202 21.04 30.70 3.71
C ASP A 202 21.93 29.64 3.05
N GLN A 203 22.57 28.81 3.87
CA GLN A 203 23.27 27.63 3.38
C GLN A 203 22.24 26.57 2.95
N ILE A 204 22.13 26.32 1.66
CA ILE A 204 21.15 25.41 1.08
C ILE A 204 21.72 23.98 0.94
N TRP A 205 23.02 23.89 0.64
CA TRP A 205 23.67 22.62 0.40
C TRP A 205 24.35 22.10 1.66
N THR A 206 23.92 20.95 2.14
CA THR A 206 24.54 20.26 3.26
C THR A 206 25.59 19.28 2.70
N PRO A 207 26.89 19.50 2.94
CA PRO A 207 27.93 18.57 2.48
C PRO A 207 27.86 17.28 3.28
N ILE A 208 28.17 16.15 2.64
CA ILE A 208 28.37 14.88 3.34
C ILE A 208 29.75 14.94 4.01
N THR A 209 29.75 14.96 5.35
CA THR A 209 30.97 14.92 6.18
C THR A 209 31.32 13.47 6.52
N LYS A 210 32.51 13.25 7.09
CA LYS A 210 32.91 11.91 7.57
C LYS A 210 31.96 11.38 8.67
N GLU A 211 31.41 12.26 9.50
CA GLU A 211 30.47 11.95 10.56
C GLU A 211 29.10 11.55 10.01
N THR A 212 28.61 12.28 9.00
CA THR A 212 27.34 11.95 8.35
C THR A 212 27.47 10.76 7.39
N LEU A 213 28.68 10.49 6.87
CA LEU A 213 28.94 9.33 6.03
C LEU A 213 28.82 8.01 6.81
N PHE A 214 29.18 8.01 8.10
CA PHE A 214 29.04 6.85 8.97
C PHE A 214 28.62 7.26 10.38
N ASN A 215 27.32 7.22 10.65
CA ASN A 215 26.75 7.53 11.96
C ASN A 215 26.81 6.29 12.86
N LYS A 216 27.87 6.19 13.67
CA LYS A 216 28.09 5.07 14.60
C LYS A 216 27.11 5.05 15.78
N GLU A 217 26.52 6.19 16.10
CA GLU A 217 25.59 6.31 17.23
C GLU A 217 24.13 5.99 16.84
N SER A 218 23.87 5.75 15.55
CA SER A 218 22.55 5.43 15.09
C SER A 218 22.07 4.07 15.61
N THR A 219 20.90 4.03 16.23
CA THR A 219 20.16 2.81 16.55
C THR A 219 19.44 2.24 15.31
N SER A 220 19.21 3.04 14.28
CA SER A 220 18.58 2.62 13.03
C SER A 220 19.62 2.16 12.02
N PHE A 221 19.53 0.92 11.55
CA PHE A 221 20.40 0.33 10.55
C PHE A 221 20.43 1.13 9.25
N LEU A 222 19.27 1.52 8.74
CA LEU A 222 19.16 2.25 7.48
C LEU A 222 19.62 3.72 7.57
N LYS A 223 19.78 4.27 8.79
CA LYS A 223 20.32 5.62 9.02
C LYS A 223 21.82 5.63 9.34
N MET A 224 22.50 4.46 9.39
CA MET A 224 23.94 4.38 9.67
C MET A 224 24.79 5.04 8.58
N THR A 225 24.38 4.93 7.33
CA THR A 225 25.06 5.55 6.18
C THR A 225 24.05 6.07 5.16
N PRO A 226 24.37 7.17 4.41
CA PRO A 226 23.51 7.64 3.33
C PRO A 226 23.30 6.59 2.22
N VAL A 227 24.21 5.66 2.04
CA VAL A 227 24.08 4.56 1.07
C VAL A 227 23.00 3.57 1.51
N LEU A 228 22.97 3.19 2.78
CA LEU A 228 21.88 2.39 3.35
C LEU A 228 20.55 3.18 3.34
N GLY A 229 20.64 4.49 3.58
CA GLY A 229 19.52 5.41 3.52
C GLY A 229 18.79 5.43 2.17
N ILE A 230 19.49 5.20 1.05
CA ILE A 230 18.86 5.04 -0.27
C ILE A 230 17.81 3.91 -0.20
N PHE A 231 18.17 2.74 0.33
CA PHE A 231 17.24 1.59 0.44
C PHE A 231 16.11 1.85 1.44
N GLY A 232 16.39 2.61 2.52
CA GLY A 232 15.38 3.08 3.45
C GLY A 232 14.31 3.95 2.75
N SER A 233 14.78 4.85 1.90
CA SER A 233 13.95 5.78 1.13
C SER A 233 13.15 5.08 0.03
N LEU A 234 13.73 4.08 -0.66
CA LEU A 234 13.08 3.42 -1.80
C LEU A 234 11.73 2.84 -1.44
N ALA A 235 11.56 2.27 -0.26
CA ALA A 235 10.28 1.72 0.19
C ALA A 235 9.18 2.80 0.28
N GLY A 236 9.50 3.95 0.89
CA GLY A 236 8.58 5.09 0.97
C GLY A 236 8.27 5.69 -0.40
N ILE A 237 9.25 5.72 -1.30
CA ILE A 237 9.03 6.18 -2.67
C ILE A 237 8.18 5.16 -3.45
N PHE A 238 8.38 3.86 -3.27
CA PHE A 238 7.51 2.82 -3.86
C PHE A 238 6.06 2.99 -3.42
N PHE A 239 5.82 3.34 -2.15
CA PHE A 239 4.49 3.70 -1.68
C PHE A 239 3.92 4.92 -2.44
N ALA A 240 4.74 5.95 -2.74
CA ALA A 240 4.28 7.09 -3.52
C ALA A 240 3.89 6.74 -4.96
N PHE A 241 4.43 5.65 -5.52
CA PHE A 241 4.07 5.10 -6.83
C PHE A 241 3.06 3.94 -6.74
N ASP A 242 2.62 3.54 -5.56
CA ASP A 242 1.70 2.40 -5.40
C ASP A 242 0.41 2.61 -6.20
N GLY A 243 -0.14 1.52 -6.72
CA GLY A 243 -1.32 1.57 -7.59
C GLY A 243 -1.03 1.62 -9.10
N PHE A 244 0.20 1.90 -9.57
CA PHE A 244 0.51 1.94 -11.00
C PHE A 244 0.18 0.62 -11.72
N TYR A 245 0.32 -0.50 -11.03
CA TYR A 245 0.06 -1.82 -11.59
C TYR A 245 -1.42 -2.07 -11.90
N VAL A 246 -2.32 -1.35 -11.27
CA VAL A 246 -3.75 -1.36 -11.64
C VAL A 246 -3.91 -0.91 -13.08
N SER A 247 -3.07 0.03 -13.52
CA SER A 247 -3.06 0.54 -14.89
C SER A 247 -2.54 -0.48 -15.92
N ALA A 248 -1.81 -1.51 -15.52
CA ALA A 248 -1.38 -2.57 -16.44
C ALA A 248 -2.59 -3.38 -16.97
N GLY A 249 -3.69 -3.44 -16.21
CA GLY A 249 -4.95 -4.05 -16.64
C GLY A 249 -5.73 -3.27 -17.69
N ILE A 250 -5.36 -2.00 -18.00
CA ILE A 250 -6.03 -1.15 -19.00
C ILE A 250 -5.88 -1.71 -20.43
N GLN A 251 -4.95 -2.62 -20.67
CA GLN A 251 -4.65 -3.16 -22.00
C GLN A 251 -5.93 -3.63 -22.73
N SER A 252 -6.85 -4.28 -22.03
CA SER A 252 -8.13 -4.75 -22.59
C SER A 252 -9.10 -3.62 -22.96
N GLU A 253 -8.94 -2.44 -22.37
CA GLU A 253 -9.79 -1.27 -22.58
C GLU A 253 -9.23 -0.30 -23.62
N MET A 254 -7.98 -0.48 -24.07
CA MET A 254 -7.33 0.40 -25.04
C MET A 254 -7.82 0.14 -26.47
N LYS A 255 -7.91 1.21 -27.27
CA LYS A 255 -8.14 1.12 -28.72
C LYS A 255 -7.02 0.34 -29.41
N ASN A 256 -5.80 0.60 -29.00
CA ASN A 256 -4.56 -0.03 -29.48
C ASN A 256 -3.82 -0.66 -28.30
N PRO A 257 -4.12 -1.93 -27.96
CA PRO A 257 -3.50 -2.62 -26.82
C PRO A 257 -1.98 -2.68 -26.87
N GLU A 258 -1.38 -2.69 -28.06
CA GLU A 258 0.07 -2.66 -28.29
C GLU A 258 0.75 -1.38 -27.79
N LYS A 259 -0.02 -0.29 -27.57
CA LYS A 259 0.47 0.98 -27.01
C LYS A 259 0.38 1.06 -25.47
N THR A 260 -0.02 0.00 -24.80
CA THR A 260 -0.06 -0.03 -23.33
C THR A 260 1.33 0.21 -22.71
N PRO A 261 2.44 -0.37 -23.22
CA PRO A 261 3.76 -0.05 -22.73
C PRO A 261 4.09 1.44 -22.82
N ASP A 262 3.75 2.08 -23.92
CA ASP A 262 4.00 3.52 -24.14
C ASP A 262 3.22 4.36 -23.13
N ALA A 263 1.94 4.01 -22.87
CA ALA A 263 1.11 4.70 -21.89
C ALA A 263 1.71 4.61 -20.46
N LEU A 264 2.15 3.42 -20.07
CA LEU A 264 2.77 3.19 -18.75
C LEU A 264 4.08 3.95 -18.60
N VAL A 265 4.97 3.84 -19.61
CA VAL A 265 6.28 4.51 -19.57
C VAL A 265 6.13 6.02 -19.54
N ILE A 266 5.34 6.60 -20.44
CA ILE A 266 5.13 8.04 -20.51
C ILE A 266 4.47 8.54 -19.21
N GLY A 267 3.44 7.83 -18.73
CA GLY A 267 2.75 8.18 -17.49
C GLY A 267 3.68 8.17 -16.29
N LEU A 268 4.42 7.08 -16.06
CA LEU A 268 5.33 6.94 -14.93
C LEU A 268 6.57 7.82 -15.03
N PHE A 269 7.09 8.03 -16.24
CA PHE A 269 8.20 8.97 -16.44
C PHE A 269 7.77 10.41 -16.14
N SER A 270 6.58 10.80 -16.58
CA SER A 270 5.99 12.11 -16.25
C SER A 270 5.79 12.25 -14.74
N MET A 271 5.29 11.21 -14.08
CA MET A 271 5.13 11.19 -12.62
C MET A 271 6.47 11.30 -11.89
N THR A 272 7.49 10.58 -12.35
CA THR A 272 8.85 10.68 -11.79
C THR A 272 9.35 12.11 -11.90
N GLY A 273 9.18 12.76 -13.05
CA GLY A 273 9.54 14.18 -13.23
C GLY A 273 8.80 15.11 -12.28
N ILE A 274 7.50 14.93 -12.12
CA ILE A 274 6.67 15.71 -11.20
C ILE A 274 7.14 15.50 -9.74
N TYR A 275 7.39 14.27 -9.33
CA TYR A 275 7.84 13.96 -7.97
C TYR A 275 9.24 14.54 -7.68
N ILE A 276 10.16 14.50 -8.64
CA ILE A 276 11.48 15.13 -8.51
C ILE A 276 11.34 16.66 -8.39
N LEU A 277 10.46 17.28 -9.19
CA LEU A 277 10.21 18.73 -9.09
C LEU A 277 9.63 19.10 -7.72
N ILE A 278 8.68 18.32 -7.20
CA ILE A 278 8.10 18.56 -5.87
C ILE A 278 9.14 18.32 -4.78
N ALA A 279 9.89 17.22 -4.83
CA ALA A 279 10.94 16.92 -3.87
C ALA A 279 12.04 18.01 -3.88
N ALA A 280 12.43 18.50 -5.05
CA ALA A 280 13.36 19.63 -5.20
C ALA A 280 12.78 20.91 -4.60
N ALA A 281 11.54 21.27 -4.95
CA ALA A 281 10.87 22.46 -4.45
C ALA A 281 10.75 22.42 -2.91
N MET A 282 10.41 21.28 -2.34
CA MET A 282 10.30 21.09 -0.89
C MET A 282 11.66 21.15 -0.20
N SER A 283 12.66 20.45 -0.70
CA SER A 283 14.00 20.40 -0.09
C SER A 283 14.78 21.71 -0.22
N LEU A 284 14.62 22.42 -1.33
CA LEU A 284 15.26 23.72 -1.55
C LEU A 284 14.52 24.86 -0.83
N GLY A 285 13.19 24.81 -0.81
CA GLY A 285 12.35 25.83 -0.20
C GLY A 285 12.34 25.79 1.33
N ALA A 286 12.37 24.58 1.92
CA ALA A 286 12.32 24.35 3.36
C ALA A 286 13.56 23.62 3.88
N LYS A 287 13.99 23.91 5.13
CA LYS A 287 15.21 23.34 5.71
C LYS A 287 15.12 21.84 5.92
N SER A 288 13.98 21.32 6.36
CA SER A 288 13.76 19.88 6.58
C SER A 288 13.32 19.12 5.34
N GLY A 289 13.00 19.82 4.25
CA GLY A 289 12.38 19.23 3.06
C GLY A 289 10.96 18.70 3.31
N GLY A 290 10.37 19.05 4.47
CA GLY A 290 9.05 18.62 4.89
C GLY A 290 7.96 19.54 4.37
N PHE A 291 6.77 18.98 4.14
CA PHE A 291 5.60 19.75 3.72
C PHE A 291 5.15 20.76 4.81
N TYR A 292 5.32 20.38 6.08
CA TYR A 292 4.92 21.22 7.23
C TYR A 292 5.73 22.49 7.36
N ASP A 293 7.01 22.50 7.01
CA ASP A 293 7.84 23.69 7.01
C ASP A 293 7.28 24.79 6.10
N PHE A 294 6.56 24.41 5.05
CA PHE A 294 5.85 25.38 4.20
C PHE A 294 4.73 26.08 4.96
N GLY A 295 4.06 25.37 5.87
CA GLY A 295 3.06 25.96 6.75
C GLY A 295 3.65 27.09 7.58
N ASP A 296 4.79 26.86 8.22
CA ASP A 296 5.48 27.86 9.04
C ASP A 296 6.00 29.03 8.19
N LEU A 297 6.56 28.76 7.01
CA LEU A 297 7.04 29.80 6.08
C LEU A 297 5.90 30.67 5.56
N VAL A 298 4.75 30.09 5.26
CA VAL A 298 3.55 30.80 4.79
C VAL A 298 2.89 31.55 5.94
N ASP A 299 2.90 31.01 7.16
CA ASP A 299 2.43 31.69 8.38
C ASP A 299 3.25 32.94 8.69
N GLY A 300 4.58 32.84 8.59
CA GLY A 300 5.48 34.00 8.73
C GLY A 300 5.23 35.14 7.72
N LYS A 301 4.44 34.88 6.66
CA LYS A 301 3.98 35.89 5.68
C LYS A 301 2.53 36.34 5.89
N GLY A 302 1.85 35.84 6.92
CA GLY A 302 0.44 36.15 7.19
C GLY A 302 -0.56 35.44 6.30
N HIS A 303 -0.16 34.37 5.62
CA HIS A 303 -1.01 33.61 4.66
C HIS A 303 -1.27 32.18 5.08
N LYS A 304 -1.29 31.85 6.36
CA LYS A 304 -1.50 30.51 6.90
C LYS A 304 -2.76 29.80 6.33
N TRP A 305 -3.81 30.57 6.03
CA TRP A 305 -5.01 30.07 5.40
C TRP A 305 -4.76 29.37 4.05
N ALA A 306 -3.74 29.81 3.27
CA ALA A 306 -3.39 29.19 2.00
C ALA A 306 -2.82 27.78 2.20
N PHE A 307 -2.02 27.57 3.26
CA PHE A 307 -1.56 26.25 3.67
C PHE A 307 -2.75 25.37 4.11
N GLY A 308 -3.69 25.93 4.86
CA GLY A 308 -4.93 25.23 5.21
C GLY A 308 -5.72 24.75 3.98
N LEU A 309 -5.88 25.62 2.98
CA LEU A 309 -6.57 25.28 1.74
C LEU A 309 -5.84 24.19 0.93
N LEU A 310 -4.51 24.24 0.86
CA LEU A 310 -3.71 23.18 0.22
C LEU A 310 -3.94 21.82 0.88
N ASN A 311 -3.98 21.79 2.21
CA ASN A 311 -4.23 20.56 2.96
C ASN A 311 -5.65 20.00 2.74
N VAL A 312 -6.67 20.87 2.54
CA VAL A 312 -8.01 20.40 2.13
C VAL A 312 -7.92 19.66 0.79
N PHE A 313 -7.21 20.18 -0.20
CA PHE A 313 -7.06 19.53 -1.50
C PHE A 313 -6.27 18.22 -1.41
N ILE A 314 -5.23 18.16 -0.56
CA ILE A 314 -4.46 16.92 -0.31
C ILE A 314 -5.37 15.90 0.37
N ALA A 315 -6.13 16.28 1.41
CA ALA A 315 -7.08 15.40 2.08
C ALA A 315 -8.12 14.82 1.10
N CYS A 316 -8.66 15.65 0.19
CA CYS A 316 -9.52 15.19 -0.89
C CYS A 316 -8.80 14.16 -1.78
N GLY A 317 -7.53 14.38 -2.11
CA GLY A 317 -6.72 13.44 -2.89
C GLY A 317 -6.60 12.07 -2.21
N VAL A 318 -6.34 12.04 -0.90
CA VAL A 318 -6.26 10.79 -0.10
C VAL A 318 -7.62 10.10 -0.02
N LEU A 319 -8.69 10.86 0.19
CA LEU A 319 -10.06 10.31 0.12
C LEU A 319 -10.34 9.65 -1.24
N GLY A 320 -9.77 10.17 -2.33
CA GLY A 320 -9.88 9.57 -3.66
C GLY A 320 -9.21 8.21 -3.77
N ILE A 321 -8.04 8.04 -3.13
CA ILE A 321 -7.38 6.73 -3.07
C ILE A 321 -8.27 5.75 -2.29
N LEU A 322 -8.77 6.13 -1.12
CA LEU A 322 -9.64 5.30 -0.30
C LEU A 322 -10.95 4.96 -1.03
N ASN A 323 -11.52 5.91 -1.78
CA ASN A 323 -12.68 5.69 -2.66
C ASN A 323 -12.41 4.63 -3.73
N GLY A 324 -11.33 4.81 -4.50
CA GLY A 324 -10.93 3.86 -5.56
C GLY A 324 -10.62 2.48 -5.00
N PHE A 325 -9.92 2.44 -3.86
CA PHE A 325 -9.61 1.20 -3.15
C PHE A 325 -10.88 0.47 -2.70
N SER A 326 -11.85 1.18 -2.13
CA SER A 326 -13.11 0.59 -1.69
C SER A 326 -13.95 0.07 -2.85
N MET A 327 -13.95 0.78 -4.01
CA MET A 327 -14.59 0.29 -5.24
C MET A 327 -13.98 -1.02 -5.73
N TRP A 328 -12.68 -1.16 -5.64
CA TRP A 328 -11.94 -2.35 -6.04
C TRP A 328 -12.08 -3.47 -5.01
N ALA A 329 -11.80 -3.21 -3.74
CA ALA A 329 -11.66 -4.22 -2.70
C ALA A 329 -12.92 -5.08 -2.50
N THR A 330 -14.10 -4.47 -2.54
CA THR A 330 -15.35 -5.20 -2.35
C THR A 330 -15.60 -6.22 -3.47
N ARG A 331 -15.32 -5.85 -4.71
CA ARG A 331 -15.46 -6.73 -5.88
C ARG A 331 -14.37 -7.78 -5.93
N PHE A 332 -13.14 -7.37 -5.64
CA PHE A 332 -11.99 -8.25 -5.56
C PHE A 332 -12.21 -9.40 -4.58
N VAL A 333 -12.76 -9.12 -3.38
CA VAL A 333 -13.10 -10.18 -2.41
C VAL A 333 -14.14 -11.14 -2.97
N GLU A 334 -15.20 -10.65 -3.62
CA GLU A 334 -16.20 -11.54 -4.20
C GLU A 334 -15.64 -12.38 -5.36
N ASP A 335 -14.74 -11.82 -6.16
CA ASP A 335 -14.07 -12.56 -7.23
C ASP A 335 -13.11 -13.61 -6.65
N LEU A 336 -12.40 -13.32 -5.55
CA LEU A 336 -11.62 -14.31 -4.82
C LEU A 336 -12.48 -15.48 -4.27
N VAL A 337 -13.69 -15.19 -3.81
CA VAL A 337 -14.63 -16.24 -3.35
C VAL A 337 -15.10 -17.08 -4.53
N LYS A 338 -15.47 -16.48 -5.66
CA LYS A 338 -15.91 -17.19 -6.88
C LYS A 338 -14.84 -18.12 -7.44
N GLU A 339 -13.57 -17.70 -7.35
CA GLU A 339 -12.41 -18.49 -7.79
C GLU A 339 -11.93 -19.51 -6.74
N GLY A 340 -12.61 -19.61 -5.60
CA GLY A 340 -12.22 -20.51 -4.52
C GLY A 340 -10.94 -20.13 -3.78
N GLU A 341 -10.57 -18.86 -3.79
CA GLU A 341 -9.33 -18.39 -3.13
C GLU A 341 -9.51 -18.08 -1.64
N ILE A 342 -10.73 -17.79 -1.19
CA ILE A 342 -11.06 -17.54 0.22
C ILE A 342 -12.36 -18.23 0.64
N TYR A 343 -12.44 -18.59 1.92
CA TYR A 343 -13.63 -19.14 2.54
C TYR A 343 -14.53 -18.05 3.11
N ILE A 344 -15.84 -18.22 2.88
CA ILE A 344 -16.89 -17.46 3.57
C ILE A 344 -17.95 -18.42 4.10
N PRO A 345 -18.82 -18.02 5.04
CA PRO A 345 -19.95 -18.83 5.48
C PRO A 345 -20.87 -19.20 4.32
N ALA A 346 -21.40 -20.43 4.30
CA ALA A 346 -22.26 -20.95 3.23
C ALA A 346 -23.47 -20.05 2.93
N LYS A 347 -24.10 -19.49 3.98
CA LYS A 347 -25.21 -18.53 3.82
C LYS A 347 -24.77 -17.27 3.09
N ALA A 348 -23.57 -16.74 3.39
CA ALA A 348 -23.01 -15.57 2.72
C ALA A 348 -22.66 -15.89 1.25
N TYR A 349 -22.12 -17.09 0.98
CA TYR A 349 -21.83 -17.57 -0.38
C TYR A 349 -23.10 -17.64 -1.24
N ARG A 350 -24.17 -18.23 -0.71
CA ARG A 350 -25.48 -18.26 -1.38
C ARG A 350 -26.03 -16.86 -1.64
N TYR A 351 -25.95 -15.98 -0.65
CA TYR A 351 -26.38 -14.60 -0.81
C TYR A 351 -25.58 -13.88 -1.90
N MET A 352 -24.27 -14.03 -1.91
CA MET A 352 -23.37 -13.44 -2.92
C MET A 352 -23.74 -13.87 -4.34
N LYS A 353 -24.03 -15.16 -4.58
CA LYS A 353 -24.42 -15.67 -5.90
C LYS A 353 -25.69 -15.01 -6.45
N ASN A 354 -26.60 -14.56 -5.56
CA ASN A 354 -27.88 -13.95 -5.92
C ASN A 354 -27.88 -12.42 -5.82
N SER A 355 -26.82 -11.81 -5.31
CA SER A 355 -26.74 -10.37 -5.10
C SER A 355 -26.26 -9.64 -6.35
N LYS A 356 -26.82 -8.44 -6.58
CA LYS A 356 -26.35 -7.49 -7.63
C LYS A 356 -25.28 -6.52 -7.11
N THR A 357 -25.09 -6.44 -5.79
CA THR A 357 -24.15 -5.52 -5.15
C THR A 357 -23.15 -6.31 -4.31
N PRO A 358 -21.88 -5.90 -4.26
CA PRO A 358 -20.83 -6.63 -3.55
C PRO A 358 -20.85 -6.42 -2.03
N ILE A 359 -22.02 -6.67 -1.42
CA ILE A 359 -22.21 -6.47 0.02
C ILE A 359 -21.42 -7.48 0.87
N VAL A 360 -21.27 -8.71 0.36
CA VAL A 360 -20.49 -9.76 1.06
C VAL A 360 -19.02 -9.36 1.07
N GLY A 361 -18.52 -8.83 -0.05
CA GLY A 361 -17.16 -8.26 -0.12
C GLY A 361 -16.97 -7.08 0.82
N ALA A 362 -17.95 -6.18 0.92
CA ALA A 362 -17.88 -5.02 1.82
C ALA A 362 -17.85 -5.44 3.30
N LEU A 363 -18.71 -6.38 3.68
CA LEU A 363 -18.73 -6.92 5.05
C LEU A 363 -17.44 -7.69 5.38
N PHE A 364 -16.92 -8.47 4.44
CA PHE A 364 -15.64 -9.16 4.61
C PHE A 364 -14.51 -8.15 4.85
N CYS A 365 -14.40 -7.11 4.03
CA CYS A 365 -13.42 -6.04 4.20
C CYS A 365 -13.55 -5.38 5.58
N LEU A 366 -14.77 -5.06 6.02
CA LEU A 366 -15.02 -4.44 7.33
C LEU A 366 -14.60 -5.36 8.48
N PHE A 367 -15.11 -6.60 8.51
CA PHE A 367 -14.84 -7.54 9.61
C PHE A 367 -13.36 -7.95 9.68
N LEU A 368 -12.69 -8.01 8.55
CA LEU A 368 -11.26 -8.28 8.51
C LEU A 368 -10.45 -7.07 8.98
N SER A 369 -10.79 -5.86 8.53
CA SER A 369 -10.00 -4.66 8.83
C SER A 369 -10.17 -4.17 10.26
N LEU A 370 -11.35 -4.35 10.87
CA LEU A 370 -11.65 -3.83 12.21
C LEU A 370 -10.66 -4.31 13.29
N PRO A 371 -10.36 -5.63 13.46
CA PRO A 371 -9.39 -6.07 14.45
C PRO A 371 -7.97 -5.54 14.16
N PHE A 372 -7.56 -5.45 12.89
CA PHE A 372 -6.26 -4.86 12.53
C PHE A 372 -6.20 -3.37 12.88
N MET A 373 -7.25 -2.59 12.61
CA MET A 373 -7.32 -1.19 13.00
C MET A 373 -7.16 -1.01 14.52
N VAL A 374 -7.82 -1.85 15.34
CA VAL A 374 -7.68 -1.80 16.80
C VAL A 374 -6.26 -2.16 17.23
N ILE A 375 -5.74 -3.32 16.79
CA ILE A 375 -4.41 -3.81 17.18
C ILE A 375 -3.33 -2.80 16.77
N PHE A 376 -3.40 -2.27 15.57
CA PHE A 376 -2.40 -1.34 15.04
C PHE A 376 -2.50 0.06 15.65
N THR A 377 -3.69 0.50 16.03
CA THR A 377 -3.84 1.72 16.83
C THR A 377 -3.13 1.56 18.18
N VAL A 378 -3.26 0.41 18.83
CA VAL A 378 -2.58 0.13 20.10
C VAL A 378 -1.06 0.05 19.90
N ILE A 379 -0.58 -0.77 18.96
CA ILE A 379 0.87 -0.92 18.71
C ILE A 379 1.49 0.42 18.31
N GLY A 380 0.89 1.11 17.34
CA GLY A 380 1.40 2.36 16.82
C GLY A 380 1.46 3.46 17.88
N SER A 381 0.43 3.58 18.73
CA SER A 381 0.37 4.66 19.71
C SER A 381 1.20 4.40 20.97
N TYR A 382 1.34 3.15 21.40
CA TYR A 382 1.90 2.85 22.72
C TYR A 382 3.20 2.05 22.71
N ALA A 383 3.50 1.35 21.60
CA ALA A 383 4.70 0.52 21.50
C ALA A 383 5.69 0.97 20.42
N TYR A 384 5.29 1.86 19.50
CA TYR A 384 6.16 2.27 18.40
C TYR A 384 7.05 3.46 18.76
N ILE A 385 8.17 3.60 18.01
CA ILE A 385 9.12 4.71 18.15
C ILE A 385 8.54 5.96 17.49
N ASP A 386 8.77 7.11 18.14
CA ASP A 386 8.34 8.39 17.60
C ASP A 386 9.43 9.04 16.75
N PHE A 387 9.14 9.24 15.48
CA PHE A 387 10.01 9.98 14.57
C PHE A 387 9.41 11.33 14.11
N TRP A 388 8.12 11.56 14.36
CA TRP A 388 7.40 12.71 13.84
C TRP A 388 7.33 13.88 14.81
N ASP A 389 7.25 13.58 16.09
CA ASP A 389 7.03 14.60 17.11
C ASP A 389 7.88 14.32 18.35
N VAL A 390 8.69 15.28 18.72
CA VAL A 390 9.57 15.20 19.89
C VAL A 390 8.77 15.38 21.19
N ASP A 391 7.58 15.97 21.13
CA ASP A 391 6.83 16.40 22.31
C ASP A 391 5.46 15.71 22.46
N ASN A 392 5.46 14.39 22.30
CA ASN A 392 4.25 13.58 22.49
C ASN A 392 3.68 13.60 23.92
N ALA A 393 4.50 13.95 24.92
CA ALA A 393 4.08 14.01 26.32
C ALA A 393 3.11 15.18 26.58
N THR A 394 3.14 16.24 25.76
CA THR A 394 2.29 17.42 25.89
C THR A 394 1.11 17.45 24.93
N GLY A 395 1.00 16.42 24.08
CA GLY A 395 -0.11 16.30 23.12
C GLY A 395 0.20 16.80 21.73
N GLY A 396 1.44 17.25 21.44
CA GLY A 396 1.91 17.63 20.10
C GLY A 396 0.92 18.41 19.22
N VAL A 397 1.24 18.57 17.95
CA VAL A 397 0.36 19.27 16.99
C VAL A 397 -0.91 18.45 16.68
N TYR A 398 -0.82 17.12 16.71
CA TYR A 398 -1.90 16.24 16.27
C TYR A 398 -2.66 15.56 17.43
N GLY A 399 -2.11 15.58 18.65
CA GLY A 399 -2.65 14.92 19.82
C GLY A 399 -1.70 13.90 20.43
N HIS A 400 -2.02 13.46 21.64
CA HIS A 400 -1.19 12.58 22.44
C HIS A 400 -0.91 11.25 21.72
N ASN A 401 0.37 10.88 21.56
CA ASN A 401 0.84 9.67 20.86
C ASN A 401 0.47 9.56 19.37
N ILE A 402 -0.04 10.61 18.74
CA ILE A 402 -0.43 10.56 17.32
C ILE A 402 0.79 10.55 16.42
N GLY A 403 1.88 11.26 16.76
CA GLY A 403 3.14 11.18 16.01
C GLY A 403 3.66 9.75 15.86
N LYS A 404 3.64 8.96 16.95
CA LYS A 404 3.99 7.53 16.93
C LYS A 404 3.07 6.72 16.03
N LEU A 405 1.75 6.94 16.15
CA LEU A 405 0.74 6.26 15.34
C LEU A 405 0.92 6.54 13.84
N LEU A 406 1.24 7.78 13.47
CA LEU A 406 1.48 8.17 12.08
C LEU A 406 2.79 7.59 11.55
N SER A 407 3.87 7.60 12.34
CA SER A 407 5.14 6.95 12.00
C SER A 407 4.96 5.44 11.79
N PHE A 408 4.15 4.80 12.63
CA PHE A 408 3.80 3.39 12.46
C PHE A 408 2.95 3.15 11.20
N SER A 409 2.01 4.06 10.91
CA SER A 409 1.21 4.00 9.68
C SER A 409 2.08 4.10 8.43
N ASP A 410 3.12 4.94 8.47
CA ASP A 410 4.13 5.06 7.41
C ASP A 410 4.91 3.77 7.20
N LEU A 411 5.36 3.13 8.28
CA LEU A 411 6.04 1.84 8.20
C LEU A 411 5.14 0.76 7.56
N MET A 412 3.87 0.72 7.96
CA MET A 412 2.90 -0.25 7.40
C MET A 412 2.67 0.00 5.91
N ALA A 413 2.53 1.26 5.50
CA ALA A 413 2.37 1.63 4.10
C ALA A 413 3.62 1.27 3.27
N ASP A 414 4.82 1.53 3.79
CA ASP A 414 6.09 1.17 3.15
C ASP A 414 6.22 -0.35 2.96
N TRP A 415 5.88 -1.15 3.97
CA TRP A 415 5.92 -2.61 3.87
C TRP A 415 4.92 -3.12 2.83
N MET A 416 3.70 -2.58 2.82
CA MET A 416 2.69 -2.99 1.83
C MET A 416 3.19 -2.73 0.41
N ALA A 417 3.77 -1.56 0.13
CA ALA A 417 4.30 -1.23 -1.18
C ALA A 417 5.48 -2.12 -1.58
N VAL A 418 6.45 -2.35 -0.68
CA VAL A 418 7.61 -3.21 -0.97
C VAL A 418 7.20 -4.65 -1.25
N PHE A 419 6.27 -5.21 -0.45
CA PHE A 419 5.78 -6.57 -0.70
C PHE A 419 4.95 -6.67 -1.97
N ALA A 420 4.09 -5.68 -2.28
CA ALA A 420 3.35 -5.65 -3.54
C ALA A 420 4.31 -5.65 -4.74
N PHE A 421 5.32 -4.78 -4.72
CA PHE A 421 6.33 -4.73 -5.79
C PHE A 421 7.18 -6.01 -5.85
N THR A 422 7.43 -6.65 -4.71
CA THR A 422 8.11 -7.95 -4.66
C THR A 422 7.31 -9.03 -5.37
N PHE A 423 6.01 -9.14 -5.14
CA PHE A 423 5.18 -10.13 -5.84
C PHE A 423 5.06 -9.83 -7.34
N ILE A 424 5.06 -8.56 -7.74
CA ILE A 424 5.16 -8.17 -9.16
C ILE A 424 6.53 -8.60 -9.72
N ALA A 425 7.62 -8.34 -9.01
CA ALA A 425 8.97 -8.75 -9.43
C ALA A 425 9.08 -10.28 -9.56
N LEU A 426 8.49 -11.05 -8.65
CA LEU A 426 8.43 -12.50 -8.73
C LEU A 426 7.61 -12.98 -9.93
N ALA A 427 6.49 -12.32 -10.26
CA ALA A 427 5.74 -12.63 -11.47
C ALA A 427 6.56 -12.34 -12.74
N ILE A 428 7.36 -11.27 -12.75
CA ILE A 428 8.31 -10.96 -13.83
C ILE A 428 9.36 -12.05 -13.97
N VAL A 429 9.92 -12.57 -12.87
CA VAL A 429 10.85 -13.72 -12.91
C VAL A 429 10.17 -14.90 -13.61
N GLY A 430 8.90 -15.18 -13.28
CA GLY A 430 8.12 -16.24 -13.92
C GLY A 430 7.92 -16.00 -15.43
N VAL A 431 7.68 -14.78 -15.86
CA VAL A 431 7.61 -14.43 -17.30
C VAL A 431 8.96 -14.60 -18.00
N LEU A 432 10.07 -14.22 -17.36
CA LEU A 432 11.41 -14.45 -17.91
C LEU A 432 11.69 -15.97 -18.08
N GLU A 433 11.21 -16.80 -17.17
CA GLU A 433 11.24 -18.26 -17.31
C GLU A 433 10.31 -18.72 -18.45
N ASN A 434 9.10 -18.16 -18.55
CA ASN A 434 8.15 -18.47 -19.61
C ASN A 434 8.72 -18.19 -21.01
N ARG A 435 9.55 -17.15 -21.17
CA ARG A 435 10.24 -16.88 -22.44
C ARG A 435 11.14 -18.01 -22.90
N LYS A 436 11.68 -18.80 -21.97
CA LYS A 436 12.52 -19.98 -22.26
C LYS A 436 11.69 -21.23 -22.50
N LYS A 437 10.64 -21.45 -21.71
CA LYS A 437 9.85 -22.68 -21.66
C LYS A 437 8.53 -22.61 -22.43
N ASN A 438 8.02 -21.41 -22.70
CA ASN A 438 6.83 -21.11 -23.51
C ASN A 438 5.55 -21.86 -23.04
N PHE A 439 5.31 -21.88 -21.71
CA PHE A 439 4.17 -22.59 -21.12
C PHE A 439 2.86 -21.78 -21.09
N ILE A 440 2.95 -20.43 -21.21
CA ILE A 440 1.79 -19.54 -21.35
C ILE A 440 2.00 -18.62 -22.56
N ALA A 441 0.95 -18.45 -23.35
CA ALA A 441 0.96 -17.49 -24.45
C ALA A 441 0.93 -16.05 -23.91
N VAL A 442 1.92 -15.23 -24.30
CA VAL A 442 2.06 -13.84 -23.89
C VAL A 442 2.38 -12.95 -25.08
N GLN A 443 1.99 -11.68 -25.02
CA GLN A 443 2.44 -10.69 -25.99
C GLN A 443 3.85 -10.22 -25.62
N LYS A 444 4.87 -10.75 -26.34
CA LYS A 444 6.27 -10.47 -26.05
C LYS A 444 6.60 -9.00 -26.29
N ASN A 445 7.10 -8.32 -25.26
CA ASN A 445 7.62 -6.95 -25.35
C ASN A 445 9.16 -6.99 -25.44
N LYS A 446 9.75 -6.24 -26.37
CA LYS A 446 11.22 -6.17 -26.58
C LYS A 446 12.00 -5.69 -25.34
N HIS A 447 11.35 -4.93 -24.46
CA HIS A 447 11.99 -4.34 -23.27
C HIS A 447 11.92 -5.22 -22.03
N THR A 448 11.07 -6.26 -21.98
CA THR A 448 10.81 -7.07 -20.77
C THR A 448 12.07 -7.69 -20.18
N VAL A 449 13.03 -8.14 -20.99
CA VAL A 449 14.20 -8.87 -20.45
C VAL A 449 15.09 -7.94 -19.64
N TRP A 450 15.60 -6.87 -20.25
CA TRP A 450 16.50 -5.96 -19.55
C TRP A 450 15.81 -5.20 -18.43
N ALA A 451 14.59 -4.69 -18.70
CA ALA A 451 13.80 -3.97 -17.71
C ALA A 451 13.40 -4.87 -16.54
N GLY A 452 12.99 -6.11 -16.84
CA GLY A 452 12.61 -7.10 -15.82
C GLY A 452 13.78 -7.49 -14.92
N ILE A 453 14.95 -7.77 -15.47
CA ILE A 453 16.15 -8.08 -14.67
C ILE A 453 16.50 -6.90 -13.76
N THR A 454 16.54 -5.68 -14.31
CA THR A 454 16.86 -4.47 -13.55
C THR A 454 15.85 -4.24 -12.42
N ALA A 455 14.54 -4.28 -12.73
CA ALA A 455 13.48 -4.09 -11.76
C ALA A 455 13.53 -5.14 -10.64
N VAL A 456 13.70 -6.41 -10.99
CA VAL A 456 13.81 -7.51 -10.01
C VAL A 456 14.98 -7.27 -9.06
N ILE A 457 16.17 -6.94 -9.58
CA ILE A 457 17.32 -6.67 -8.72
C ILE A 457 17.03 -5.51 -7.78
N MET A 458 16.53 -4.38 -8.28
CA MET A 458 16.28 -3.19 -7.47
C MET A 458 15.21 -3.45 -6.38
N VAL A 459 14.11 -4.12 -6.73
CA VAL A 459 13.05 -4.43 -5.77
C VAL A 459 13.52 -5.44 -4.72
N MET A 460 14.20 -6.52 -5.14
CA MET A 460 14.66 -7.56 -4.21
C MET A 460 15.74 -7.06 -3.26
N VAL A 461 16.64 -6.18 -3.72
CA VAL A 461 17.64 -5.55 -2.84
C VAL A 461 16.95 -4.61 -1.85
N THR A 462 15.97 -3.82 -2.28
CA THR A 462 15.18 -2.98 -1.38
C THR A 462 14.44 -3.82 -0.33
N LEU A 463 13.79 -4.91 -0.74
CA LEU A 463 13.15 -5.85 0.17
C LEU A 463 14.14 -6.39 1.20
N LEU A 464 15.32 -6.87 0.75
CA LEU A 464 16.34 -7.42 1.64
C LEU A 464 16.73 -6.44 2.75
N PHE A 465 17.04 -5.19 2.39
CA PHE A 465 17.42 -4.18 3.37
C PHE A 465 16.25 -3.81 4.32
N LYS A 466 15.03 -3.70 3.79
CA LYS A 466 13.84 -3.46 4.63
C LYS A 466 13.50 -4.62 5.56
N MET A 467 13.76 -5.87 5.14
CA MET A 467 13.60 -7.05 5.99
C MET A 467 14.64 -7.12 7.10
N LEU A 468 15.88 -6.73 6.80
CA LEU A 468 16.98 -6.76 7.79
C LEU A 468 16.86 -5.63 8.82
N ASP A 469 16.28 -4.48 8.42
CA ASP A 469 16.25 -3.27 9.24
C ASP A 469 15.73 -3.49 10.67
N PRO A 470 14.54 -4.05 10.94
CA PRO A 470 14.03 -4.17 12.30
C PRO A 470 14.92 -5.08 13.18
N PHE A 471 15.50 -6.14 12.60
CA PHE A 471 16.34 -7.09 13.35
C PHE A 471 17.74 -6.54 13.62
N VAL A 472 18.36 -5.91 12.63
CA VAL A 472 19.69 -5.30 12.78
C VAL A 472 19.61 -4.10 13.72
N SER A 473 18.58 -3.25 13.58
CA SER A 473 18.34 -2.11 14.46
C SER A 473 18.10 -2.55 15.90
N LEU A 474 17.34 -3.63 16.12
CA LEU A 474 17.18 -4.23 17.44
C LEU A 474 18.53 -4.70 18.03
N GLY A 475 19.35 -5.38 17.22
CA GLY A 475 20.69 -5.84 17.62
C GLY A 475 21.63 -4.68 17.96
N LEU A 476 21.63 -3.60 17.16
CA LEU A 476 22.43 -2.40 17.43
C LEU A 476 22.00 -1.72 18.72
N THR A 477 20.69 -1.57 18.93
CA THR A 477 20.15 -0.96 20.16
C THR A 477 20.48 -1.81 21.40
N LEU A 478 20.37 -3.15 21.30
CA LEU A 478 20.78 -4.06 22.36
C LEU A 478 22.28 -3.93 22.68
N ALA A 479 23.14 -3.86 21.67
CA ALA A 479 24.57 -3.68 21.86
C ALA A 479 24.91 -2.38 22.59
N GLN A 480 24.26 -1.27 22.19
CA GLN A 480 24.41 0.03 22.88
C GLN A 480 23.84 0.00 24.31
N TYR A 481 22.70 -0.67 24.52
CA TYR A 481 22.08 -0.82 25.84
C TYR A 481 22.99 -1.53 26.84
N PHE A 482 23.64 -2.61 26.43
CA PHE A 482 24.55 -3.34 27.31
C PHE A 482 25.87 -2.61 27.61
N GLN A 483 26.28 -1.66 26.76
CA GLN A 483 27.48 -0.86 26.94
C GLN A 483 27.22 0.46 27.69
N GLY A 484 25.95 0.93 27.75
CA GLY A 484 25.56 2.19 28.34
C GLY A 484 25.47 2.16 29.88
N ASP A 485 25.55 3.34 30.48
CA ASP A 485 25.18 3.59 31.88
C ASP A 485 23.65 3.59 32.07
N ASP A 486 23.16 3.72 33.28
CA ASP A 486 21.72 3.64 33.57
C ASP A 486 20.91 4.75 32.89
N ALA A 487 21.50 5.93 32.69
CA ALA A 487 20.85 7.05 32.02
C ALA A 487 20.75 6.80 30.50
N ALA A 488 21.79 6.24 29.87
CA ALA A 488 21.81 5.82 28.49
C ALA A 488 20.84 4.66 28.25
N LYS A 489 20.82 3.66 29.14
CA LYS A 489 19.87 2.54 29.10
C LYS A 489 18.41 3.02 29.09
N ALA A 490 18.07 3.95 29.98
CA ALA A 490 16.71 4.48 30.07
C ALA A 490 16.26 5.15 28.75
N LYS A 491 17.17 5.82 28.02
CA LYS A 491 16.90 6.43 26.73
C LYS A 491 16.69 5.43 25.59
N LEU A 492 17.32 4.25 25.68
CA LEU A 492 17.26 3.21 24.65
C LEU A 492 16.06 2.25 24.81
N VAL A 493 15.40 2.24 25.99
CA VAL A 493 14.23 1.37 26.21
C VAL A 493 13.11 1.57 25.22
N PRO A 494 12.70 2.81 24.84
CA PRO A 494 11.68 3.00 23.81
C PRO A 494 12.08 2.37 22.46
N ASP A 495 13.33 2.54 22.03
CA ASP A 495 13.86 1.98 20.80
C ASP A 495 13.84 0.44 20.82
N LEU A 496 14.22 -0.18 21.96
CA LEU A 496 14.14 -1.63 22.11
C LEU A 496 12.71 -2.15 21.98
N ILE A 497 11.76 -1.47 22.61
CA ILE A 497 10.33 -1.83 22.51
C ILE A 497 9.85 -1.68 21.05
N GLY A 498 10.19 -0.56 20.40
CA GLY A 498 9.77 -0.28 19.03
C GLY A 498 10.34 -1.27 18.01
N TYR A 499 11.67 -1.51 18.04
CA TYR A 499 12.30 -2.48 17.13
C TYR A 499 11.91 -3.93 17.47
N GLY A 500 11.68 -4.25 18.75
CA GLY A 500 11.16 -5.55 19.16
C GLY A 500 9.75 -5.80 18.63
N ALA A 501 8.85 -4.81 18.76
CA ALA A 501 7.49 -4.90 18.26
C ALA A 501 7.47 -5.03 16.72
N THR A 502 8.29 -4.25 16.00
CA THR A 502 8.36 -4.33 14.53
C THR A 502 8.95 -5.63 14.04
N SER A 503 9.99 -6.16 14.71
CA SER A 503 10.55 -7.49 14.41
C SER A 503 9.52 -8.60 14.61
N GLY A 504 8.79 -8.56 15.73
CA GLY A 504 7.71 -9.51 16.03
C GLY A 504 6.59 -9.44 15.00
N LEU A 505 6.15 -8.24 14.63
CA LEU A 505 5.12 -8.03 13.62
C LEU A 505 5.56 -8.54 12.24
N PHE A 506 6.83 -8.34 11.88
CA PHE A 506 7.39 -8.86 10.63
C PHE A 506 7.34 -10.39 10.58
N ILE A 507 7.67 -11.07 11.69
CA ILE A 507 7.55 -12.53 11.79
C ILE A 507 6.09 -12.96 11.58
N VAL A 508 5.13 -12.26 12.20
CA VAL A 508 3.70 -12.54 12.00
C VAL A 508 3.30 -12.40 10.53
N TYR A 509 3.83 -11.41 9.80
CA TYR A 509 3.58 -11.27 8.37
C TYR A 509 4.09 -12.47 7.58
N MET A 510 5.31 -12.93 7.87
CA MET A 510 5.87 -14.10 7.22
C MET A 510 5.03 -15.36 7.49
N VAL A 511 4.56 -15.52 8.72
CA VAL A 511 3.68 -16.63 9.11
C VAL A 511 2.36 -16.57 8.35
N ILE A 512 1.71 -15.41 8.25
CA ILE A 512 0.46 -15.25 7.49
C ILE A 512 0.69 -15.60 6.02
N MET A 513 1.76 -15.13 5.40
CA MET A 513 2.02 -15.37 3.98
C MET A 513 2.35 -16.82 3.66
N PHE A 514 3.18 -17.47 4.46
CA PHE A 514 3.75 -18.77 4.08
C PHE A 514 3.20 -19.95 4.86
N ALA A 515 2.87 -19.81 6.14
CA ALA A 515 2.37 -20.91 6.94
C ALA A 515 0.85 -21.16 6.76
N ALA A 516 0.10 -20.20 6.26
CA ALA A 516 -1.33 -20.35 6.03
C ALA A 516 -1.66 -21.36 4.90
N THR A 517 -0.80 -21.51 3.91
CA THR A 517 -1.01 -22.45 2.77
C THR A 517 -1.22 -23.90 3.19
N PRO A 518 -0.33 -24.55 3.95
CA PRO A 518 -0.55 -25.94 4.38
C PRO A 518 -1.75 -26.08 5.31
N ILE A 519 -2.02 -25.08 6.14
CA ILE A 519 -3.18 -25.07 7.05
C ILE A 519 -4.47 -25.01 6.25
N GLU A 520 -4.61 -24.11 5.28
CA GLU A 520 -5.78 -23.99 4.41
C GLU A 520 -6.05 -25.30 3.68
N LYS A 521 -5.00 -25.93 3.10
CA LYS A 521 -5.14 -27.20 2.38
C LYS A 521 -5.63 -28.33 3.28
N GLN A 522 -5.09 -28.47 4.48
CA GLN A 522 -5.53 -29.47 5.44
C GLN A 522 -6.98 -29.26 5.88
N ILE A 523 -7.38 -28.00 6.14
CA ILE A 523 -8.76 -27.67 6.47
C ILE A 523 -9.70 -28.02 5.31
N ALA A 524 -9.31 -27.71 4.06
CA ALA A 524 -10.12 -28.02 2.89
C ALA A 524 -10.31 -29.54 2.70
N LEU A 525 -9.26 -30.34 2.88
CA LEU A 525 -9.32 -31.79 2.80
C LEU A 525 -10.21 -32.38 3.92
N ALA A 526 -10.06 -31.93 5.15
CA ALA A 526 -10.88 -32.36 6.27
C ALA A 526 -12.37 -32.01 6.06
N LYS A 527 -12.66 -30.82 5.53
CA LYS A 527 -14.03 -30.41 5.20
C LYS A 527 -14.62 -31.26 4.06
N LYS A 528 -13.83 -31.61 3.03
CA LYS A 528 -14.29 -32.46 1.94
C LYS A 528 -14.85 -33.77 2.48
N VAL A 529 -14.06 -34.49 3.29
CA VAL A 529 -14.47 -35.75 3.91
C VAL A 529 -15.71 -35.58 4.76
N LYS A 530 -15.78 -34.51 5.54
CA LYS A 530 -16.95 -34.22 6.40
C LYS A 530 -18.22 -33.98 5.58
N TYR A 531 -18.15 -33.16 4.54
CA TYR A 531 -19.32 -32.87 3.69
C TYR A 531 -19.80 -34.08 2.91
N GLU A 532 -18.89 -34.91 2.39
CA GLU A 532 -19.22 -36.15 1.72
C GLU A 532 -20.00 -37.09 2.65
N LYS A 533 -19.55 -37.28 3.90
CA LYS A 533 -20.23 -38.13 4.90
C LYS A 533 -21.64 -37.60 5.24
N ILE A 534 -21.81 -36.28 5.36
CA ILE A 534 -23.12 -35.68 5.66
C ILE A 534 -24.08 -35.88 4.48
N LEU A 535 -23.60 -35.67 3.25
CA LEU A 535 -24.44 -35.85 2.05
C LEU A 535 -24.75 -37.32 1.72
N ALA A 536 -23.89 -38.24 2.15
CA ALA A 536 -24.13 -39.68 2.08
C ALA A 536 -25.11 -40.18 3.19
N GLY A 537 -25.50 -39.34 4.12
CA GLY A 537 -26.37 -39.70 5.25
C GLY A 537 -25.66 -40.45 6.40
N GLU A 538 -24.32 -40.56 6.34
CA GLU A 538 -23.52 -41.24 7.36
C GLU A 538 -23.37 -40.42 8.65
N TYR A 539 -23.59 -39.12 8.57
CA TYR A 539 -23.46 -38.17 9.69
C TYR A 539 -24.48 -37.07 9.61
N CYS A 540 -25.31 -36.93 10.64
CA CYS A 540 -26.25 -35.80 10.77
C CYS A 540 -25.68 -34.75 11.73
N PRO A 541 -25.48 -33.51 11.28
CA PRO A 541 -24.98 -32.43 12.14
C PRO A 541 -26.02 -31.90 13.17
N CYS A 542 -27.30 -32.27 12.97
CA CYS A 542 -28.39 -31.89 13.84
C CYS A 542 -28.70 -33.02 14.84
N LYS A 543 -28.87 -32.67 16.11
CA LYS A 543 -29.29 -33.63 17.16
C LYS A 543 -30.76 -34.00 17.06
N ALA A 544 -31.51 -33.45 16.10
CA ALA A 544 -32.94 -33.72 15.90
C ALA A 544 -33.10 -34.72 14.73
N GLU A 545 -33.95 -35.69 14.92
CA GLU A 545 -34.26 -36.78 13.97
C GLU A 545 -34.92 -36.33 12.66
N GLU A 546 -35.17 -35.06 12.48
CA GLU A 546 -35.82 -34.51 11.30
C GLU A 546 -34.82 -33.91 10.31
N TYR A 547 -34.85 -34.40 9.10
CA TYR A 547 -34.05 -34.00 7.94
C TYR A 547 -34.39 -32.53 7.59
N CYS A 548 -33.57 -31.56 8.00
CA CYS A 548 -33.82 -30.16 7.73
C CYS A 548 -33.27 -29.76 6.33
N PRO A 549 -34.14 -29.44 5.34
CA PRO A 549 -33.72 -29.10 3.98
C PRO A 549 -32.78 -27.87 3.93
N CYS A 550 -32.92 -26.94 4.87
CA CYS A 550 -32.06 -25.75 4.96
C CYS A 550 -30.60 -26.10 5.28
N VAL A 551 -30.39 -27.09 6.14
CA VAL A 551 -29.02 -27.54 6.52
C VAL A 551 -28.34 -28.22 5.33
N ILE A 552 -29.07 -29.00 4.56
CA ILE A 552 -28.53 -29.69 3.36
C ILE A 552 -28.17 -28.65 2.29
N ALA A 553 -29.02 -27.65 2.08
CA ALA A 553 -28.71 -26.59 1.13
C ALA A 553 -27.45 -25.84 1.55
N ASP A 554 -27.26 -25.51 2.84
CA ASP A 554 -26.04 -24.87 3.35
C ASP A 554 -24.81 -25.76 3.20
N ILE A 555 -24.95 -27.08 3.38
CA ILE A 555 -23.85 -28.04 3.20
C ILE A 555 -23.45 -28.17 1.74
N LYS A 556 -24.42 -28.20 0.81
CA LYS A 556 -24.12 -28.23 -0.63
C LYS A 556 -23.36 -26.97 -1.07
N GLU A 557 -23.77 -25.80 -0.64
CA GLU A 557 -23.07 -24.55 -0.92
C GLU A 557 -21.65 -24.54 -0.29
N ALA A 558 -21.51 -25.05 0.94
CA ALA A 558 -20.22 -25.17 1.60
C ALA A 558 -19.29 -26.17 0.89
N GLN A 559 -19.85 -27.28 0.37
CA GLN A 559 -19.09 -28.24 -0.43
C GLN A 559 -18.65 -27.67 -1.77
N GLU A 560 -19.53 -26.95 -2.46
CA GLU A 560 -19.21 -26.26 -3.72
C GLU A 560 -18.02 -25.32 -3.52
N LEU A 561 -18.10 -24.42 -2.52
CA LEU A 561 -16.99 -23.52 -2.20
C LEU A 561 -15.71 -24.28 -1.83
N ASN A 562 -15.82 -25.33 -1.03
CA ASN A 562 -14.65 -26.15 -0.66
C ASN A 562 -14.00 -26.85 -1.86
N ASN A 563 -14.80 -27.30 -2.82
CA ASN A 563 -14.27 -27.89 -4.06
C ASN A 563 -13.55 -26.85 -4.92
N LEU A 564 -14.06 -25.60 -4.99
CA LEU A 564 -13.37 -24.49 -5.64
C LEU A 564 -12.01 -24.22 -4.98
N VAL A 565 -11.97 -24.21 -3.64
CA VAL A 565 -10.70 -24.02 -2.91
C VAL A 565 -9.71 -25.14 -3.20
N LEU A 566 -10.15 -26.40 -3.19
CA LEU A 566 -9.27 -27.54 -3.53
C LEU A 566 -8.79 -27.46 -4.98
N HIS A 567 -9.66 -27.10 -5.91
CA HIS A 567 -9.31 -26.94 -7.31
C HIS A 567 -8.25 -25.86 -7.52
N SER A 568 -8.25 -24.78 -6.72
CA SER A 568 -7.21 -23.74 -6.78
C SER A 568 -5.80 -24.27 -6.46
N TYR A 569 -5.69 -25.38 -5.72
CA TYR A 569 -4.42 -26.07 -5.46
C TYR A 569 -3.97 -26.99 -6.60
N GLU A 570 -4.92 -27.50 -7.39
CA GLU A 570 -4.64 -28.40 -8.51
C GLU A 570 -4.27 -27.63 -9.78
N THR A 571 -4.83 -26.43 -9.96
CA THR A 571 -4.63 -25.58 -11.15
C THR A 571 -3.41 -24.67 -11.06
N ALA A 572 -2.76 -24.59 -9.89
CA ALA A 572 -1.51 -23.86 -9.72
C ALA A 572 -0.32 -24.70 -10.22
N ARG A 573 0.69 -24.02 -10.77
CA ARG A 573 1.90 -24.62 -11.33
C ARG A 573 2.85 -25.23 -10.28
#